data_8a266a776d98e4556a1abe25135cdf44
#
_entry.id   8a266a776d98e4556a1abe25135cdf44
#
_cell.length_a   1.000
_cell.length_b   1.000
_cell.length_c   1.000
_cell.angle_alpha   90.00
_cell.angle_beta   90.00
_cell.angle_gamma   90.00
#
_symmetry.space_group_name_H-M   'P 1'
#
loop_
_entity.id
_entity.type
_entity.pdbx_description
1 polymer ?
#
loop_
_entity_poly.entity_id
_entity_poly.type
_entity_poly.pdbx_seq_one_letter_code
_entity_poly.pdbx_strand_id
1 'polypeptide(L)'
;GTSLLATLQNTILTLQDLAPASLPLDPTDRSIELHVCHSLTRELEVLHDTLLARHAEPDAPAPSDILVVVPDLEAAAPLIDSVFGTAPPALALPFTITGRAQSTVNQAARALLDALALAASRGTASAVFDLLQQPVVAQRFGLDDEGLARIHGWVLDAGVHWAFDGAQRQGLGLGDDPRHNMRHSWADGLDRLFLGHALPTSASPFDGRLPAGEPEGSAALALGALWAFL
;
A
#
# COMPACT_ATOMS: atom_id res chain seq x y z
N GLY A 1 -1.40 35.94 30.02
CA GLY A 1 -1.15 34.74 30.81
C GLY A 1 0.28 34.75 31.34
N THR A 2 0.48 34.24 32.51
CA THR A 2 1.82 34.20 33.20
C THR A 2 2.50 32.83 33.02
N SER A 3 1.86 31.90 32.30
CA SER A 3 2.45 30.57 32.07
C SER A 3 3.60 30.58 31.05
N LEU A 4 4.46 29.59 31.10
CA LEU A 4 5.58 29.41 30.17
C LEU A 4 5.09 29.36 28.73
N LEU A 5 4.02 28.59 28.45
CA LEU A 5 3.43 28.49 27.12
C LEU A 5 2.93 29.86 26.64
N ALA A 6 2.18 30.59 27.46
CA ALA A 6 1.67 31.90 27.09
C ALA A 6 2.80 32.91 26.80
N THR A 7 3.89 32.83 27.55
CA THR A 7 5.07 33.69 27.32
C THR A 7 5.73 33.33 25.98
N LEU A 8 5.91 32.04 25.67
CA LEU A 8 6.46 31.60 24.40
C LEU A 8 5.57 31.99 23.22
N GLN A 9 4.28 31.82 23.33
CA GLN A 9 3.32 32.22 22.28
C GLN A 9 3.36 33.75 22.03
N ASN A 10 3.45 34.56 23.11
CA ASN A 10 3.55 36.02 22.97
C ASN A 10 4.88 36.44 22.33
N THR A 11 6.00 35.82 22.68
CA THR A 11 7.30 36.15 22.07
C THR A 11 7.36 35.78 20.60
N ILE A 12 6.75 34.63 20.19
CA ILE A 12 6.59 34.27 18.80
C ILE A 12 5.71 35.28 18.06
N LEU A 13 4.58 35.66 18.65
CA LEU A 13 3.64 36.63 18.06
C LEU A 13 4.28 38.01 17.86
N THR A 14 5.11 38.45 18.83
CA THR A 14 5.78 39.76 18.80
C THR A 14 7.16 39.73 18.16
N LEU A 15 7.62 38.56 17.66
CA LEU A 15 8.93 38.36 17.06
C LEU A 15 10.09 38.80 17.94
N GLN A 16 9.98 38.56 19.25
CA GLN A 16 11.01 38.89 20.21
C GLN A 16 11.91 37.67 20.51
N ASP A 17 13.21 37.88 20.51
CA ASP A 17 14.18 36.87 20.94
C ASP A 17 14.23 36.79 22.47
N LEU A 18 14.06 35.56 22.98
CA LEU A 18 14.29 35.30 24.41
C LEU A 18 15.77 35.03 24.67
N ALA A 19 16.35 35.80 25.57
CA ALA A 19 17.71 35.50 26.03
C ALA A 19 17.74 34.15 26.77
N PRO A 20 18.80 33.33 26.63
CA PRO A 20 18.95 32.10 27.41
C PRO A 20 18.77 32.32 28.91
N ALA A 21 18.01 31.46 29.56
CA ALA A 21 17.69 31.54 31.00
C ALA A 21 16.95 32.82 31.48
N SER A 22 16.32 33.56 30.57
CA SER A 22 15.58 34.80 30.91
C SER A 22 14.20 34.57 31.51
N LEU A 23 13.66 33.32 31.43
CA LEU A 23 12.35 32.99 31.97
C LEU A 23 12.47 32.30 33.34
N PRO A 24 11.84 32.84 34.38
CA PRO A 24 11.69 32.12 35.64
C PRO A 24 10.73 30.93 35.38
N LEU A 25 11.17 29.72 35.67
CA LEU A 25 10.34 28.53 35.63
C LEU A 25 9.62 28.38 36.97
N ASP A 26 8.29 28.46 36.95
CA ASP A 26 7.46 28.08 38.06
C ASP A 26 7.35 26.56 38.16
N PRO A 27 7.77 25.91 39.25
CA PRO A 27 7.66 24.46 39.39
C PRO A 27 6.22 23.92 39.34
N THR A 28 5.22 24.78 39.50
CA THR A 28 3.80 24.42 39.43
C THR A 28 3.18 24.63 38.04
N ASP A 29 3.93 25.26 37.14
CA ASP A 29 3.46 25.50 35.77
C ASP A 29 3.51 24.19 34.93
N ARG A 30 2.36 23.70 34.57
CA ARG A 30 2.17 22.52 33.71
C ARG A 30 1.70 22.86 32.30
N SER A 31 1.92 24.07 31.88
CA SER A 31 1.54 24.51 30.53
C SER A 31 2.36 23.86 29.41
N ILE A 32 3.57 23.35 29.73
CA ILE A 32 4.42 22.53 28.86
C ILE A 32 4.94 21.37 29.70
N GLU A 33 4.71 20.16 29.21
CA GLU A 33 5.23 18.92 29.81
C GLU A 33 6.07 18.15 28.78
N LEU A 34 7.15 17.53 29.25
CA LEU A 34 8.03 16.69 28.43
C LEU A 34 8.09 15.29 29.02
N HIS A 35 7.65 14.31 28.24
CA HIS A 35 7.71 12.89 28.59
C HIS A 35 8.79 12.20 27.77
N VAL A 36 9.73 11.52 28.42
CA VAL A 36 10.78 10.76 27.74
C VAL A 36 10.44 9.27 27.83
N CYS A 37 10.16 8.65 26.68
CA CYS A 37 9.75 7.25 26.58
C CYS A 37 10.78 6.44 25.80
N HIS A 38 10.82 5.13 26.04
CA HIS A 38 11.77 4.21 25.39
C HIS A 38 11.25 3.63 24.05
N SER A 39 9.99 3.84 23.73
CA SER A 39 9.38 3.39 22.48
C SER A 39 8.17 4.25 22.12
N LEU A 40 7.84 4.29 20.81
CA LEU A 40 6.67 5.00 20.32
C LEU A 40 5.36 4.45 20.91
N THR A 41 5.25 3.14 21.12
CA THR A 41 4.09 2.55 21.79
C THR A 41 3.93 3.10 23.20
N ARG A 42 5.02 3.16 23.98
CA ARG A 42 5.00 3.71 25.34
C ARG A 42 4.68 5.21 25.34
N GLU A 43 5.14 5.94 24.35
CA GLU A 43 4.81 7.35 24.17
C GLU A 43 3.30 7.55 23.96
N LEU A 44 2.68 6.71 23.11
CA LEU A 44 1.23 6.73 22.88
C LEU A 44 0.42 6.30 24.11
N GLU A 45 0.89 5.32 24.87
CA GLU A 45 0.26 4.94 26.15
C GLU A 45 0.30 6.09 27.18
N VAL A 46 1.45 6.75 27.34
CA VAL A 46 1.58 7.91 28.23
C VAL A 46 0.71 9.06 27.76
N LEU A 47 0.64 9.29 26.44
CA LEU A 47 -0.26 10.29 25.88
C LEU A 47 -1.72 9.97 26.21
N HIS A 48 -2.14 8.72 26.03
CA HIS A 48 -3.51 8.27 26.33
C HIS A 48 -3.86 8.50 27.82
N ASP A 49 -2.97 8.08 28.73
CA ASP A 49 -3.13 8.28 30.17
C ASP A 49 -3.21 9.78 30.53
N THR A 50 -2.37 10.61 29.90
CA THR A 50 -2.36 12.06 30.11
C THR A 50 -3.66 12.70 29.64
N LEU A 51 -4.17 12.28 28.47
CA LEU A 51 -5.43 12.77 27.94
C LEU A 51 -6.63 12.35 28.81
N LEU A 52 -6.63 11.12 29.33
CA LEU A 52 -7.64 10.65 30.28
C LEU A 52 -7.64 11.47 31.58
N ALA A 53 -6.46 11.71 32.14
CA ALA A 53 -6.31 12.54 33.35
C ALA A 53 -6.81 13.96 33.09
N ARG A 54 -6.47 14.54 31.93
CA ARG A 54 -6.92 15.87 31.55
C ARG A 54 -8.43 15.94 31.32
N HIS A 55 -9.02 14.89 30.72
CA HIS A 55 -10.45 14.80 30.47
C HIS A 55 -11.30 14.64 31.75
N ALA A 56 -10.68 14.20 32.84
CA ALA A 56 -11.33 14.11 34.15
C ALA A 56 -11.38 15.46 34.91
N GLU A 57 -10.70 16.51 34.44
CA GLU A 57 -10.69 17.84 35.07
C GLU A 57 -11.98 18.60 34.74
N PRO A 58 -12.43 19.52 35.67
CA PRO A 58 -13.68 20.27 35.43
C PRO A 58 -13.67 21.19 34.22
N ASP A 59 -12.50 21.66 33.80
CA ASP A 59 -12.25 22.54 32.65
C ASP A 59 -11.59 21.81 31.47
N ALA A 60 -11.87 20.49 31.35
CA ALA A 60 -11.31 19.67 30.30
C ALA A 60 -11.64 20.23 28.90
N PRO A 61 -10.66 20.26 27.98
CA PRO A 61 -10.91 20.62 26.59
C PRO A 61 -11.80 19.54 25.93
N ALA A 62 -12.61 19.94 24.97
CA ALA A 62 -13.32 18.97 24.15
C ALA A 62 -12.30 18.15 23.33
N PRO A 63 -12.57 16.88 23.04
CA PRO A 63 -11.67 16.06 22.19
C PRO A 63 -11.33 16.71 20.85
N SER A 64 -12.26 17.48 20.28
CA SER A 64 -12.05 18.25 19.03
C SER A 64 -11.04 19.39 19.16
N ASP A 65 -10.73 19.82 20.37
CA ASP A 65 -9.81 20.93 20.63
C ASP A 65 -8.37 20.43 20.86
N ILE A 66 -8.17 19.12 20.84
CA ILE A 66 -6.89 18.48 21.05
C ILE A 66 -6.30 18.09 19.69
N LEU A 67 -5.09 18.56 19.39
CA LEU A 67 -4.33 18.19 18.20
C LEU A 67 -3.08 17.41 18.60
N VAL A 68 -2.92 16.23 18.04
CA VAL A 68 -1.72 15.42 18.17
C VAL A 68 -0.97 15.44 16.83
N VAL A 69 0.30 15.83 16.85
CA VAL A 69 1.16 15.90 15.67
C VAL A 69 2.26 14.85 15.78
N VAL A 70 2.44 14.05 14.74
CA VAL A 70 3.48 13.02 14.68
C VAL A 70 4.35 13.22 13.44
N PRO A 71 5.67 13.00 13.53
CA PRO A 71 6.58 13.18 12.39
C PRO A 71 6.36 12.14 11.28
N ASP A 72 6.09 10.89 11.67
CA ASP A 72 5.83 9.76 10.76
C ASP A 72 4.47 9.14 11.09
N LEU A 73 3.46 9.57 10.35
CA LEU A 73 2.09 9.13 10.55
C LEU A 73 1.88 7.68 10.11
N GLU A 74 2.57 7.22 9.07
CA GLU A 74 2.38 5.86 8.57
C GLU A 74 2.91 4.82 9.58
N ALA A 75 4.05 5.10 10.22
CA ALA A 75 4.58 4.26 11.28
C ALA A 75 3.74 4.35 12.56
N ALA A 76 3.18 5.52 12.89
CA ALA A 76 2.43 5.74 14.11
C ALA A 76 0.98 5.24 14.05
N ALA A 77 0.31 5.32 12.89
CA ALA A 77 -1.12 5.03 12.76
C ALA A 77 -1.53 3.63 13.27
N PRO A 78 -0.84 2.52 12.94
CA PRO A 78 -1.20 1.21 13.49
C PRO A 78 -1.07 1.13 15.02
N LEU A 79 -0.10 1.85 15.60
CA LEU A 79 0.11 1.91 17.04
C LEU A 79 -0.94 2.77 17.72
N ILE A 80 -1.35 3.88 17.09
CA ILE A 80 -2.48 4.71 17.56
C ILE A 80 -3.76 3.87 17.59
N ASP A 81 -4.08 3.16 16.50
CA ASP A 81 -5.24 2.27 16.44
C ASP A 81 -5.16 1.16 17.50
N SER A 82 -3.95 0.65 17.80
CA SER A 82 -3.75 -0.36 18.84
C SER A 82 -3.97 0.19 20.25
N VAL A 83 -3.49 1.39 20.58
CA VAL A 83 -3.57 1.96 21.94
C VAL A 83 -4.95 2.59 22.18
N PHE A 84 -5.41 3.44 21.26
CA PHE A 84 -6.65 4.19 21.42
C PHE A 84 -7.88 3.41 20.98
N GLY A 85 -7.77 2.62 19.88
CA GLY A 85 -8.89 1.88 19.30
C GLY A 85 -9.27 0.62 20.06
N THR A 86 -8.35 0.05 20.86
CA THR A 86 -8.62 -1.14 21.70
C THR A 86 -8.91 -0.79 23.15
N ALA A 87 -8.93 0.48 23.54
CA ALA A 87 -9.23 0.91 24.88
C ALA A 87 -10.63 0.44 25.33
N PRO A 88 -10.81 -0.01 26.60
CA PRO A 88 -12.12 -0.35 27.13
C PRO A 88 -13.10 0.82 26.98
N PRO A 89 -14.42 0.56 26.80
CA PRO A 89 -15.40 1.64 26.60
C PRO A 89 -15.38 2.76 27.64
N ALA A 90 -15.02 2.44 28.89
CA ALA A 90 -14.91 3.43 29.97
C ALA A 90 -13.70 4.35 29.84
N LEU A 91 -12.71 3.97 29.04
CA LEU A 91 -11.46 4.72 28.80
C LEU A 91 -11.30 5.11 27.32
N ALA A 92 -12.33 4.92 26.51
CA ALA A 92 -12.30 5.24 25.10
C ALA A 92 -12.37 6.75 24.89
N LEU A 93 -11.37 7.29 24.21
CA LEU A 93 -11.34 8.68 23.74
C LEU A 93 -11.64 8.69 22.24
N PRO A 94 -12.56 9.53 21.74
CA PRO A 94 -12.80 9.64 20.30
C PRO A 94 -11.59 10.29 19.64
N PHE A 95 -11.11 9.70 18.53
CA PHE A 95 -9.99 10.22 17.76
C PHE A 95 -10.22 10.03 16.26
N THR A 96 -9.51 10.80 15.45
CA THR A 96 -9.51 10.70 14.00
C THR A 96 -8.07 10.86 13.49
N ILE A 97 -7.59 9.94 12.69
CA ILE A 97 -6.28 10.03 12.05
C ILE A 97 -6.48 10.67 10.66
N THR A 98 -5.87 11.85 10.47
CA THR A 98 -5.90 12.58 9.20
C THR A 98 -4.53 12.58 8.54
N GLY A 99 -4.48 12.70 7.21
CA GLY A 99 -3.21 12.79 6.47
C GLY A 99 -2.65 11.45 5.98
N ARG A 100 -3.32 10.31 6.23
CA ARG A 100 -2.94 9.03 5.61
C ARG A 100 -3.24 9.06 4.11
N ALA A 101 -2.32 8.50 3.31
CA ALA A 101 -2.54 8.37 1.88
C ALA A 101 -3.75 7.45 1.60
N GLN A 102 -4.69 7.90 0.78
CA GLN A 102 -5.88 7.11 0.42
C GLN A 102 -5.52 5.76 -0.20
N SER A 103 -4.39 5.68 -0.90
CA SER A 103 -3.88 4.44 -1.50
C SER A 103 -3.45 3.39 -0.48
N THR A 104 -3.06 3.78 0.75
CA THR A 104 -2.72 2.83 1.82
C THR A 104 -3.96 2.30 2.54
N VAL A 105 -5.06 3.06 2.53
CA VAL A 105 -6.31 2.70 3.21
C VAL A 105 -7.28 2.02 2.26
N ASN A 106 -7.32 2.43 0.98
CA ASN A 106 -8.26 1.93 -0.01
C ASN A 106 -7.55 1.01 -1.02
N GLN A 107 -7.75 -0.30 -0.87
CA GLN A 107 -7.15 -1.32 -1.75
C GLN A 107 -7.56 -1.16 -3.22
N ALA A 108 -8.79 -0.69 -3.50
CA ALA A 108 -9.22 -0.46 -4.87
C ALA A 108 -8.50 0.74 -5.50
N ALA A 109 -8.29 1.82 -4.73
CA ALA A 109 -7.50 2.97 -5.19
C ALA A 109 -6.03 2.56 -5.44
N ARG A 110 -5.47 1.70 -4.58
CA ARG A 110 -4.12 1.14 -4.76
C ARG A 110 -4.04 0.33 -6.05
N ALA A 111 -4.96 -0.61 -6.25
CA ALA A 111 -5.01 -1.45 -7.44
C ALA A 111 -5.14 -0.63 -8.73
N LEU A 112 -5.95 0.45 -8.71
CA LEU A 112 -6.07 1.36 -9.85
C LEU A 112 -4.74 2.08 -10.17
N LEU A 113 -4.06 2.60 -9.16
CA LEU A 113 -2.76 3.28 -9.34
C LEU A 113 -1.70 2.31 -9.87
N ASP A 114 -1.66 1.08 -9.33
CA ASP A 114 -0.72 0.05 -9.77
C ASP A 114 -1.04 -0.42 -11.21
N ALA A 115 -2.33 -0.49 -11.60
CA ALA A 115 -2.73 -0.77 -12.98
C ALA A 115 -2.29 0.33 -13.96
N LEU A 116 -2.45 1.60 -13.58
CA LEU A 116 -1.98 2.72 -14.39
C LEU A 116 -0.45 2.73 -14.52
N ALA A 117 0.27 2.41 -13.44
CA ALA A 117 1.72 2.28 -13.46
C ALA A 117 2.16 1.10 -14.33
N LEU A 118 1.45 -0.04 -14.26
CA LEU A 118 1.72 -1.21 -15.10
C LEU A 118 1.54 -0.88 -16.58
N ALA A 119 0.48 -0.16 -16.97
CA ALA A 119 0.23 0.25 -18.35
C ALA A 119 1.36 1.13 -18.93
N ALA A 120 2.02 1.93 -18.09
CA ALA A 120 3.16 2.76 -18.47
C ALA A 120 4.51 2.02 -18.35
N SER A 121 4.51 0.78 -17.86
CA SER A 121 5.71 -0.02 -17.61
C SER A 121 6.07 -0.92 -18.81
N ARG A 122 7.13 -1.73 -18.62
CA ARG A 122 7.50 -2.77 -19.59
C ARG A 122 6.64 -4.04 -19.51
N GLY A 123 5.68 -4.12 -18.60
CA GLY A 123 4.84 -5.31 -18.43
C GLY A 123 5.64 -6.57 -18.08
N THR A 124 6.54 -6.49 -17.09
CA THR A 124 7.28 -7.69 -16.65
C THR A 124 6.36 -8.72 -16.05
N ALA A 125 6.70 -10.00 -16.15
CA ALA A 125 5.91 -11.10 -15.60
C ALA A 125 5.63 -10.89 -14.09
N SER A 126 6.62 -10.46 -13.32
CA SER A 126 6.46 -10.15 -11.90
C SER A 126 5.49 -9.00 -11.66
N ALA A 127 5.63 -7.87 -12.37
CA ALA A 127 4.77 -6.70 -12.15
C ALA A 127 3.30 -6.98 -12.50
N VAL A 128 3.04 -7.75 -13.56
CA VAL A 128 1.70 -8.19 -13.93
C VAL A 128 1.13 -9.13 -12.85
N PHE A 129 1.94 -10.08 -12.36
CA PHE A 129 1.51 -11.01 -11.34
C PHE A 129 1.29 -10.31 -9.98
N ASP A 130 2.14 -9.35 -9.61
CA ASP A 130 1.99 -8.55 -8.39
C ASP A 130 0.65 -7.78 -8.38
N LEU A 131 0.20 -7.28 -9.53
CA LEU A 131 -1.11 -6.65 -9.64
C LEU A 131 -2.24 -7.70 -9.60
N LEU A 132 -2.11 -8.82 -10.33
CA LEU A 132 -3.13 -9.86 -10.43
C LEU A 132 -3.43 -10.52 -9.08
N GLN A 133 -2.41 -10.72 -8.23
CA GLN A 133 -2.56 -11.34 -6.91
C GLN A 133 -3.15 -10.41 -5.84
N GLN A 134 -3.35 -9.11 -6.12
CA GLN A 134 -4.03 -8.23 -5.17
C GLN A 134 -5.46 -8.72 -4.95
N PRO A 135 -5.94 -8.83 -3.70
CA PRO A 135 -7.25 -9.43 -3.40
C PRO A 135 -8.41 -8.83 -4.17
N VAL A 136 -8.42 -7.51 -4.34
CA VAL A 136 -9.46 -6.79 -5.10
C VAL A 136 -9.42 -7.15 -6.58
N VAL A 137 -8.24 -7.33 -7.16
CA VAL A 137 -8.05 -7.70 -8.57
C VAL A 137 -8.39 -9.17 -8.76
N ALA A 138 -7.81 -10.07 -7.96
CA ALA A 138 -8.09 -11.50 -8.02
C ALA A 138 -9.59 -11.79 -7.90
N GLN A 139 -10.27 -11.17 -6.94
CA GLN A 139 -11.73 -11.28 -6.77
C GLN A 139 -12.49 -10.79 -8.01
N ARG A 140 -12.07 -9.67 -8.62
CA ARG A 140 -12.72 -9.12 -9.82
C ARG A 140 -12.69 -10.11 -11.01
N PHE A 141 -11.62 -10.90 -11.13
CA PHE A 141 -11.44 -11.88 -12.18
C PHE A 141 -11.82 -13.33 -11.76
N GLY A 142 -12.37 -13.51 -10.55
CA GLY A 142 -12.81 -14.80 -10.03
C GLY A 142 -11.67 -15.79 -9.78
N LEU A 143 -10.50 -15.27 -9.42
CA LEU A 143 -9.31 -16.07 -9.11
C LEU A 143 -9.19 -16.28 -7.60
N ASP A 144 -9.00 -17.53 -7.21
CA ASP A 144 -8.61 -17.97 -5.90
C ASP A 144 -7.10 -18.26 -5.84
N ASP A 145 -6.60 -18.65 -4.67
CA ASP A 145 -5.20 -18.96 -4.45
C ASP A 145 -4.71 -20.10 -5.36
N GLU A 146 -5.56 -21.10 -5.63
CA GLU A 146 -5.24 -22.20 -6.53
C GLU A 146 -5.13 -21.73 -7.97
N GLY A 147 -6.06 -20.90 -8.44
CA GLY A 147 -6.04 -20.27 -9.75
C GLY A 147 -4.81 -19.40 -9.97
N LEU A 148 -4.44 -18.60 -8.97
CA LEU A 148 -3.23 -17.77 -8.97
C LEU A 148 -1.95 -18.63 -9.03
N ALA A 149 -1.87 -19.70 -8.24
CA ALA A 149 -0.73 -20.61 -8.27
C ALA A 149 -0.57 -21.32 -9.63
N ARG A 150 -1.68 -21.72 -10.25
CA ARG A 150 -1.69 -22.31 -11.59
C ARG A 150 -1.22 -21.30 -12.66
N ILE A 151 -1.74 -20.08 -12.63
CA ILE A 151 -1.33 -19.02 -13.56
C ILE A 151 0.18 -18.77 -13.42
N HIS A 152 0.69 -18.70 -12.19
CA HIS A 152 2.12 -18.52 -11.95
C HIS A 152 2.96 -19.62 -12.59
N GLY A 153 2.57 -20.90 -12.41
CA GLY A 153 3.21 -22.04 -13.07
C GLY A 153 3.19 -21.94 -14.59
N TRP A 154 2.03 -21.62 -15.17
CA TRP A 154 1.88 -21.49 -16.62
C TRP A 154 2.70 -20.35 -17.22
N VAL A 155 2.81 -19.22 -16.53
CA VAL A 155 3.62 -18.07 -16.95
C VAL A 155 5.10 -18.47 -17.04
N LEU A 156 5.56 -19.28 -16.08
CA LEU A 156 6.93 -19.82 -16.07
C LEU A 156 7.12 -20.85 -17.21
N ASP A 157 6.20 -21.79 -17.39
CA ASP A 157 6.25 -22.83 -18.44
C ASP A 157 6.19 -22.23 -19.84
N ALA A 158 5.34 -21.20 -20.04
CA ALA A 158 5.28 -20.45 -21.28
C ALA A 158 6.50 -19.54 -21.49
N GLY A 159 7.35 -19.36 -20.48
CA GLY A 159 8.54 -18.52 -20.56
C GLY A 159 8.26 -17.05 -20.81
N VAL A 160 7.18 -16.53 -20.22
CA VAL A 160 6.88 -15.09 -20.29
C VAL A 160 7.87 -14.32 -19.43
N HIS A 161 8.50 -13.30 -20.00
CA HIS A 161 9.44 -12.46 -19.26
C HIS A 161 8.95 -11.02 -19.14
N TRP A 162 8.63 -10.38 -20.27
CA TRP A 162 8.22 -8.99 -20.29
C TRP A 162 7.62 -8.58 -21.63
N ALA A 163 6.97 -7.45 -21.68
CA ALA A 163 6.21 -6.82 -22.74
C ALA A 163 4.88 -7.50 -23.02
N PHE A 164 3.86 -6.71 -23.26
CA PHE A 164 2.56 -7.23 -23.62
C PHE A 164 2.59 -7.90 -25.00
N ASP A 165 3.29 -7.28 -25.97
CA ASP A 165 3.45 -7.80 -27.33
C ASP A 165 4.73 -7.31 -28.01
N GLY A 166 4.90 -7.69 -29.28
CA GLY A 166 6.02 -7.26 -30.11
C GLY A 166 5.97 -5.77 -30.49
N ALA A 167 4.78 -5.19 -30.58
CA ALA A 167 4.59 -3.79 -30.95
C ALA A 167 5.08 -2.87 -29.82
N GLN A 168 4.81 -3.23 -28.57
CA GLN A 168 5.35 -2.50 -27.41
C GLN A 168 6.89 -2.53 -27.40
N ARG A 169 7.53 -3.67 -27.69
CA ARG A 169 9.00 -3.75 -27.77
C ARG A 169 9.55 -2.89 -28.89
N GLN A 170 8.89 -2.87 -30.03
CA GLN A 170 9.27 -2.00 -31.15
C GLN A 170 9.17 -0.52 -30.74
N GLY A 171 8.10 -0.12 -30.07
CA GLY A 171 7.95 1.25 -29.54
C GLY A 171 9.04 1.64 -28.53
N LEU A 172 9.66 0.66 -27.85
CA LEU A 172 10.81 0.85 -26.97
C LEU A 172 12.17 0.80 -27.70
N GLY A 173 12.18 0.77 -29.04
CA GLY A 173 13.38 0.77 -29.87
C GLY A 173 14.08 -0.57 -30.01
N LEU A 174 13.37 -1.67 -29.74
CA LEU A 174 13.92 -3.02 -29.84
C LEU A 174 13.49 -3.68 -31.15
N GLY A 175 14.37 -3.63 -32.16
CA GLY A 175 14.24 -4.34 -33.42
C GLY A 175 13.09 -3.87 -34.32
N ASP A 176 13.21 -4.20 -35.60
CA ASP A 176 12.24 -3.79 -36.64
C ASP A 176 11.23 -4.88 -36.99
N ASP A 177 11.45 -6.15 -36.53
CA ASP A 177 10.58 -7.27 -36.82
C ASP A 177 9.70 -7.65 -35.60
N PRO A 178 8.40 -7.31 -35.64
CA PRO A 178 7.46 -7.64 -34.56
C PRO A 178 7.38 -9.14 -34.26
N ARG A 179 7.64 -10.01 -35.23
CA ARG A 179 7.59 -11.47 -35.04
C ARG A 179 8.73 -11.96 -34.16
N HIS A 180 9.95 -11.44 -34.35
CA HIS A 180 11.08 -11.77 -33.49
C HIS A 180 10.93 -11.14 -32.10
N ASN A 181 10.35 -9.93 -32.05
CA ASN A 181 10.10 -9.22 -30.80
C ASN A 181 8.94 -9.83 -29.98
N MET A 182 8.13 -10.70 -30.55
CA MET A 182 6.98 -11.29 -29.87
C MET A 182 7.38 -12.39 -28.87
N ARG A 183 8.50 -13.08 -29.06
CA ARG A 183 8.91 -14.21 -28.20
C ARG A 183 9.07 -13.78 -26.75
N HIS A 184 8.55 -14.63 -25.85
CA HIS A 184 8.59 -14.39 -24.40
C HIS A 184 7.80 -13.14 -23.94
N SER A 185 6.92 -12.58 -24.78
CA SER A 185 5.93 -11.60 -24.39
C SER A 185 4.67 -12.27 -23.84
N TRP A 186 3.78 -11.47 -23.24
CA TRP A 186 2.49 -11.95 -22.77
C TRP A 186 1.64 -12.53 -23.91
N ALA A 187 1.61 -11.87 -25.08
CA ALA A 187 0.88 -12.38 -26.24
C ALA A 187 1.41 -13.74 -26.72
N ASP A 188 2.74 -13.90 -26.82
CA ASP A 188 3.36 -15.18 -27.16
C ASP A 188 3.06 -16.26 -26.12
N GLY A 189 3.15 -15.91 -24.83
CA GLY A 189 2.85 -16.83 -23.73
C GLY A 189 1.39 -17.29 -23.76
N LEU A 190 0.44 -16.37 -23.94
CA LEU A 190 -0.97 -16.70 -24.06
C LEU A 190 -1.26 -17.60 -25.27
N ASP A 191 -0.70 -17.30 -26.45
CA ASP A 191 -0.83 -18.14 -27.63
C ASP A 191 -0.36 -19.57 -27.34
N ARG A 192 0.77 -19.74 -26.67
CA ARG A 192 1.33 -21.04 -26.27
C ARG A 192 0.47 -21.77 -25.24
N LEU A 193 -0.12 -21.04 -24.27
CA LEU A 193 -1.03 -21.60 -23.28
C LEU A 193 -2.36 -22.04 -23.91
N PHE A 194 -2.90 -21.25 -24.84
CA PHE A 194 -4.09 -21.66 -25.61
C PHE A 194 -3.80 -22.86 -26.50
N LEU A 195 -2.61 -22.94 -27.11
CA LEU A 195 -2.19 -24.14 -27.82
C LEU A 195 -2.10 -25.35 -26.89
N GLY A 196 -1.59 -25.19 -25.67
CA GLY A 196 -1.54 -26.25 -24.67
C GLY A 196 -2.90 -26.71 -24.16
N HIS A 197 -3.92 -25.84 -24.23
CA HIS A 197 -5.30 -26.24 -24.00
C HIS A 197 -5.89 -27.05 -25.17
N ALA A 198 -5.53 -26.70 -26.41
CA ALA A 198 -6.09 -27.29 -27.60
C ALA A 198 -5.36 -28.55 -28.12
N LEU A 199 -4.05 -28.66 -27.81
CA LEU A 199 -3.16 -29.68 -28.33
C LEU A 199 -2.37 -30.33 -27.20
N PRO A 200 -2.08 -31.65 -27.28
CA PRO A 200 -1.22 -32.28 -26.27
C PRO A 200 0.20 -31.71 -26.37
N THR A 201 0.94 -31.71 -25.23
CA THR A 201 2.34 -31.22 -25.16
C THR A 201 3.31 -31.98 -26.07
N SER A 202 2.96 -33.19 -26.46
CA SER A 202 3.72 -33.97 -27.45
C SER A 202 3.49 -33.53 -28.92
N ALA A 203 2.60 -32.55 -29.17
CA ALA A 203 2.31 -32.08 -30.51
C ALA A 203 3.52 -31.37 -31.14
N SER A 204 3.63 -31.50 -32.46
CA SER A 204 4.60 -30.72 -33.24
C SER A 204 4.29 -29.23 -33.15
N PRO A 205 5.32 -28.37 -33.34
CA PRO A 205 5.10 -26.92 -33.32
C PRO A 205 3.99 -26.50 -34.31
N PHE A 206 3.06 -25.70 -33.84
CA PHE A 206 2.03 -25.09 -34.69
C PHE A 206 2.43 -23.62 -34.94
N ASP A 207 2.56 -23.25 -36.20
CA ASP A 207 3.03 -21.91 -36.63
C ASP A 207 4.35 -21.47 -35.89
N GLY A 208 5.26 -22.44 -35.69
CA GLY A 208 6.53 -22.20 -35.04
C GLY A 208 6.46 -22.02 -33.50
N ARG A 209 5.31 -22.30 -32.87
CA ARG A 209 5.09 -22.25 -31.43
C ARG A 209 4.86 -23.65 -30.85
N LEU A 210 5.45 -23.89 -29.70
CA LEU A 210 5.23 -25.11 -28.91
C LEU A 210 4.12 -24.86 -27.88
N PRO A 211 3.18 -25.81 -27.70
CA PRO A 211 2.21 -25.77 -26.60
C PRO A 211 2.90 -25.64 -25.24
N ALA A 212 2.26 -25.01 -24.28
CA ALA A 212 2.76 -24.85 -22.91
C ALA A 212 1.61 -24.97 -21.89
N GLY A 213 1.93 -25.37 -20.65
CA GLY A 213 1.12 -25.25 -19.46
C GLY A 213 -0.04 -26.22 -19.27
N GLU A 214 -0.50 -26.95 -20.25
CA GLU A 214 -1.64 -27.92 -20.19
C GLU A 214 -2.85 -27.46 -19.36
N PRO A 215 -3.49 -26.31 -19.64
CA PRO A 215 -4.68 -25.88 -18.92
C PRO A 215 -5.90 -26.72 -19.29
N GLU A 216 -6.18 -27.79 -18.51
CA GLU A 216 -7.28 -28.72 -18.76
C GLU A 216 -8.47 -28.50 -17.81
N GLY A 217 -9.66 -28.89 -18.28
CA GLY A 217 -10.88 -28.90 -17.47
C GLY A 217 -11.23 -27.54 -16.85
N SER A 218 -11.51 -27.52 -15.56
CA SER A 218 -11.86 -26.29 -14.83
C SER A 218 -10.70 -25.28 -14.74
N ALA A 219 -9.46 -25.73 -14.93
CA ALA A 219 -8.30 -24.86 -14.96
C ALA A 219 -8.32 -23.89 -16.15
N ALA A 220 -8.99 -24.23 -17.25
CA ALA A 220 -9.17 -23.34 -18.38
C ALA A 220 -9.90 -22.03 -18.02
N LEU A 221 -10.71 -22.03 -16.93
CA LEU A 221 -11.34 -20.80 -16.43
C LEU A 221 -10.29 -19.80 -15.93
N ALA A 222 -9.24 -20.27 -15.26
CA ALA A 222 -8.14 -19.41 -14.82
C ALA A 222 -7.35 -18.83 -16.01
N LEU A 223 -7.19 -19.60 -17.10
CA LEU A 223 -6.58 -19.09 -18.34
C LEU A 223 -7.45 -18.00 -18.98
N GLY A 224 -8.78 -18.19 -19.00
CA GLY A 224 -9.73 -17.17 -19.46
C GLY A 224 -9.68 -15.90 -18.61
N ALA A 225 -9.55 -16.05 -17.29
CA ALA A 225 -9.38 -14.93 -16.35
C ALA A 225 -8.07 -14.16 -16.60
N LEU A 226 -6.96 -14.86 -16.81
CA LEU A 226 -5.67 -14.25 -17.17
C LEU A 226 -5.76 -13.48 -18.48
N TRP A 227 -6.39 -14.07 -19.50
CA TRP A 227 -6.58 -13.40 -20.79
C TRP A 227 -7.46 -12.15 -20.68
N ALA A 228 -8.52 -12.20 -19.87
CA ALA A 228 -9.41 -11.07 -19.66
C ALA A 228 -8.76 -9.94 -18.84
N PHE A 229 -7.75 -10.28 -18.04
CA PHE A 229 -6.98 -9.32 -17.25
C PHE A 229 -5.95 -8.57 -18.10
N LEU A 230 -5.26 -9.23 -19.03
CA LEU A 230 -4.20 -8.67 -19.90
C LEU A 230 -4.77 -7.85 -21.05
#